data_2ce8250f781310e22836a7b3db066752
#
_entry.id   2ce8250f781310e22836a7b3db066752
#
_cell.length_a   1.000
_cell.length_b   1.000
_cell.length_c   1.000
_cell.angle_alpha   90.00
_cell.angle_beta   90.00
_cell.angle_gamma   90.00
#
_symmetry.space_group_name_H-M   'P 1'
#
loop_
_entity.id
_entity.type
_entity.pdbx_description
1 polymer ?
#
loop_
_entity_poly.entity_id
_entity_poly.type
_entity_poly.pdbx_seq_one_letter_code
_entity_poly.pdbx_strand_id
1 'polypeptide(L)'
;MSLKDIVTLFKNHQIQYGLNGDSNLEELYKWELVSKQNGHPDPNAVDFSNEINSLDLSNLCFSSQITAIRNFAKYEPEEYRKLFRALFDESILLQERIEKFTDSCKTLWDNKIKAKFTTHTSAMCDERLISCFLAFYNPQKYTFYKNDVYKNLCKLLEIKPRKAGHKLVHFYELLEQYVIPEIKEEEDLISSINDELTDNGYIQSMPLTAQTVLWYYNSALLKITDTDYKVIENELVETKTSNSMMYQKYIDLLKESKNLVL
;
A
#
# COMPACT_ATOMS: atom_id res chain seq x y z
N MET A 1 10.86 15.40 -12.88
CA MET A 1 9.68 15.46 -11.99
C MET A 1 10.17 15.26 -10.57
N SER A 2 9.92 16.19 -9.68
CA SER A 2 10.27 16.12 -8.26
C SER A 2 9.13 15.50 -7.45
N LEU A 3 9.38 15.17 -6.18
CA LEU A 3 8.33 14.71 -5.26
C LEU A 3 7.24 15.78 -5.08
N LYS A 4 7.64 17.04 -4.99
CA LYS A 4 6.70 18.18 -4.90
C LYS A 4 5.78 18.25 -6.12
N ASP A 5 6.29 18.04 -7.34
CA ASP A 5 5.46 18.03 -8.55
C ASP A 5 4.41 16.91 -8.48
N ILE A 6 4.80 15.73 -7.97
CA ILE A 6 3.90 14.58 -7.81
C ILE A 6 2.78 14.89 -6.82
N VAL A 7 3.11 15.49 -5.67
CA VAL A 7 2.12 15.88 -4.65
C VAL A 7 1.16 16.93 -5.20
N THR A 8 1.67 17.93 -5.93
CA THR A 8 0.84 18.95 -6.57
C THR A 8 -0.10 18.35 -7.63
N LEU A 9 0.39 17.45 -8.48
CA LEU A 9 -0.43 16.75 -9.49
C LEU A 9 -1.52 15.90 -8.83
N PHE A 10 -1.17 15.18 -7.77
CA PHE A 10 -2.14 14.42 -7.01
C PHE A 10 -3.19 15.31 -6.34
N LYS A 11 -2.78 16.45 -5.77
CA LYS A 11 -3.71 17.45 -5.21
C LYS A 11 -4.75 17.90 -6.25
N ASN A 12 -4.31 18.28 -7.44
CA ASN A 12 -5.21 18.71 -8.50
C ASN A 12 -6.17 17.60 -8.90
N HIS A 13 -5.67 16.36 -9.02
CA HIS A 13 -6.50 15.19 -9.27
C HIS A 13 -7.53 14.96 -8.15
N GLN A 14 -7.09 15.03 -6.87
CA GLN A 14 -7.95 14.81 -5.71
C GLN A 14 -9.07 15.87 -5.62
N ILE A 15 -8.73 17.14 -5.79
CA ILE A 15 -9.73 18.24 -5.75
C ILE A 15 -10.75 18.10 -6.89
N GLN A 16 -10.31 17.65 -8.06
CA GLN A 16 -11.20 17.53 -9.23
C GLN A 16 -12.07 16.27 -9.20
N TYR A 17 -11.57 15.15 -8.71
CA TYR A 17 -12.20 13.84 -8.87
C TYR A 17 -12.47 13.09 -7.55
N GLY A 18 -11.89 13.52 -6.42
CA GLY A 18 -11.94 12.80 -5.15
C GLY A 18 -11.18 11.46 -5.18
N LEU A 19 -11.18 10.75 -4.06
CA LEU A 19 -10.59 9.40 -3.93
C LEU A 19 -11.33 8.34 -4.74
N ASN A 20 -12.61 8.57 -5.05
CA ASN A 20 -13.46 7.69 -5.86
C ASN A 20 -13.46 8.03 -7.35
N GLY A 21 -12.87 9.12 -7.75
CA GLY A 21 -13.08 9.71 -9.08
C GLY A 21 -12.52 8.92 -10.25
N ASP A 22 -11.67 7.94 -10.00
CA ASP A 22 -11.16 7.03 -11.01
C ASP A 22 -11.24 5.59 -10.52
N SER A 23 -12.20 4.83 -11.07
CA SER A 23 -12.44 3.42 -10.75
C SER A 23 -11.19 2.52 -10.92
N ASN A 24 -10.15 3.00 -11.60
CA ASN A 24 -8.90 2.27 -11.80
C ASN A 24 -7.85 2.54 -10.69
N LEU A 25 -8.04 3.57 -9.87
CA LEU A 25 -7.07 3.88 -8.81
C LEU A 25 -7.36 3.13 -7.51
N GLU A 26 -8.59 2.62 -7.33
CA GLU A 26 -8.98 1.80 -6.14
C GLU A 26 -8.56 2.42 -4.79
N GLU A 27 -8.59 3.77 -4.70
CA GLU A 27 -8.00 4.44 -3.54
C GLU A 27 -8.89 4.30 -2.31
N LEU A 28 -10.17 4.60 -2.44
CA LEU A 28 -11.12 4.56 -1.31
C LEU A 28 -11.27 3.15 -0.72
N TYR A 29 -11.13 2.10 -1.54
CA TYR A 29 -11.13 0.70 -1.10
C TYR A 29 -10.10 0.43 0.01
N LYS A 30 -8.89 0.99 -0.08
CA LYS A 30 -7.86 0.81 0.96
C LYS A 30 -8.25 1.45 2.28
N TRP A 31 -8.90 2.62 2.23
CA TRP A 31 -9.42 3.32 3.40
C TRP A 31 -10.56 2.55 4.05
N GLU A 32 -11.46 2.00 3.24
CA GLU A 32 -12.52 1.11 3.72
C GLU A 32 -11.95 -0.11 4.44
N LEU A 33 -10.97 -0.79 3.84
CA LEU A 33 -10.34 -1.97 4.44
C LEU A 33 -9.65 -1.64 5.77
N VAL A 34 -8.86 -0.57 5.80
CA VAL A 34 -8.17 -0.14 7.03
C VAL A 34 -9.17 0.24 8.12
N SER A 35 -10.27 0.93 7.76
CA SER A 35 -11.29 1.33 8.73
C SER A 35 -12.04 0.13 9.30
N LYS A 36 -12.41 -0.83 8.45
CA LYS A 36 -13.12 -2.06 8.86
C LYS A 36 -12.26 -2.99 9.70
N GLN A 37 -10.96 -2.99 9.48
CA GLN A 37 -10.02 -3.94 10.09
C GLN A 37 -9.07 -3.28 11.11
N ASN A 38 -9.38 -2.05 11.52
CA ASN A 38 -8.57 -1.33 12.50
C ASN A 38 -8.45 -2.12 13.81
N GLY A 39 -7.22 -2.34 14.26
CA GLY A 39 -6.91 -3.13 15.45
C GLY A 39 -6.88 -4.64 15.23
N HIS A 40 -7.07 -5.12 13.98
CA HIS A 40 -7.06 -6.54 13.67
C HIS A 40 -5.77 -6.98 12.94
N PRO A 41 -5.38 -8.27 13.05
CA PRO A 41 -5.95 -9.27 13.95
C PRO A 41 -5.64 -8.95 15.42
N ASP A 42 -6.63 -9.03 16.30
CA ASP A 42 -6.40 -8.84 17.73
C ASP A 42 -5.78 -10.10 18.36
N PRO A 43 -4.52 -10.06 18.82
CA PRO A 43 -3.89 -11.21 19.46
C PRO A 43 -4.46 -11.54 20.85
N ASN A 44 -5.42 -10.77 21.37
CA ASN A 44 -6.12 -11.04 22.60
C ASN A 44 -7.54 -11.60 22.40
N ALA A 45 -8.00 -11.69 21.16
CA ALA A 45 -9.29 -12.29 20.84
C ALA A 45 -9.40 -13.74 21.36
N VAL A 46 -10.60 -14.13 21.76
CA VAL A 46 -10.86 -15.50 22.27
C VAL A 46 -10.55 -16.55 21.19
N ASP A 47 -11.02 -16.32 19.96
CA ASP A 47 -10.77 -17.18 18.82
C ASP A 47 -9.87 -16.51 17.80
N PHE A 48 -8.56 -16.73 17.91
CA PHE A 48 -7.58 -16.17 16.99
C PHE A 48 -7.64 -16.79 15.60
N SER A 49 -8.13 -18.02 15.47
CA SER A 49 -8.33 -18.61 14.14
C SER A 49 -9.38 -17.82 13.36
N ASN A 50 -10.48 -17.45 14.02
CA ASN A 50 -11.51 -16.62 13.42
C ASN A 50 -11.01 -15.21 13.09
N GLU A 51 -10.19 -14.61 13.96
CA GLU A 51 -9.53 -13.32 13.69
C GLU A 51 -8.79 -13.32 12.34
N ILE A 52 -7.93 -14.31 12.14
CA ILE A 52 -7.16 -14.42 10.89
C ILE A 52 -8.06 -14.71 9.68
N ASN A 53 -9.07 -15.59 9.85
CA ASN A 53 -9.96 -15.96 8.75
C ASN A 53 -10.91 -14.85 8.32
N SER A 54 -11.21 -13.92 9.20
CA SER A 54 -12.06 -12.75 8.93
C SER A 54 -11.32 -11.60 8.23
N LEU A 55 -9.98 -11.63 8.16
CA LEU A 55 -9.21 -10.60 7.47
C LEU A 55 -9.51 -10.59 5.97
N ASP A 56 -9.91 -9.45 5.46
CA ASP A 56 -10.00 -9.21 4.02
C ASP A 56 -8.65 -8.70 3.51
N LEU A 57 -7.92 -9.59 2.84
CA LEU A 57 -6.62 -9.34 2.23
C LEU A 57 -6.72 -9.38 0.69
N SER A 58 -7.93 -9.46 0.16
CA SER A 58 -8.17 -9.44 -1.29
C SER A 58 -7.57 -8.20 -1.91
N ASN A 59 -6.98 -8.33 -3.09
CA ASN A 59 -6.26 -7.27 -3.81
C ASN A 59 -5.02 -6.69 -3.10
N LEU A 60 -4.83 -6.94 -1.80
CA LEU A 60 -3.63 -6.52 -1.07
C LEU A 60 -2.52 -7.56 -1.14
N CYS A 61 -2.87 -8.85 -1.06
CA CYS A 61 -1.96 -9.98 -0.99
C CYS A 61 -2.21 -11.00 -2.10
N PHE A 62 -1.20 -11.83 -2.39
CA PHE A 62 -1.39 -12.96 -3.30
C PHE A 62 -2.26 -14.05 -2.67
N SER A 63 -3.04 -14.77 -3.49
CA SER A 63 -3.88 -15.88 -3.02
C SER A 63 -3.09 -16.95 -2.25
N SER A 64 -1.83 -17.20 -2.64
CA SER A 64 -0.91 -18.09 -1.93
C SER A 64 -0.57 -17.62 -0.52
N GLN A 65 -0.43 -16.30 -0.31
CA GLN A 65 -0.21 -15.72 1.02
C GLN A 65 -1.46 -15.88 1.88
N ILE A 66 -2.63 -15.56 1.33
CA ILE A 66 -3.92 -15.73 2.04
C ILE A 66 -4.13 -17.21 2.43
N THR A 67 -3.81 -18.14 1.54
CA THR A 67 -3.87 -19.57 1.86
C THR A 67 -2.89 -19.95 2.98
N ALA A 68 -1.66 -19.43 2.95
CA ALA A 68 -0.67 -19.74 3.98
C ALA A 68 -1.11 -19.26 5.36
N ILE A 69 -1.60 -18.01 5.50
CA ILE A 69 -2.05 -17.49 6.81
C ILE A 69 -3.26 -18.25 7.36
N ARG A 70 -4.20 -18.64 6.50
CA ARG A 70 -5.34 -19.49 6.89
C ARG A 70 -4.89 -20.87 7.38
N ASN A 71 -3.82 -21.42 6.81
CA ASN A 71 -3.24 -22.67 7.29
C ASN A 71 -2.58 -22.52 8.67
N PHE A 72 -1.88 -21.40 8.94
CA PHE A 72 -1.40 -21.11 10.29
C PHE A 72 -2.57 -21.03 11.30
N ALA A 73 -3.60 -20.28 10.96
CA ALA A 73 -4.78 -20.13 11.79
C ALA A 73 -5.50 -21.47 12.06
N LYS A 74 -5.56 -22.34 11.05
CA LYS A 74 -6.22 -23.64 11.15
C LYS A 74 -5.44 -24.64 12.00
N TYR A 75 -4.13 -24.71 11.82
CA TYR A 75 -3.33 -25.82 12.36
C TYR A 75 -2.57 -25.46 13.64
N GLU A 76 -2.16 -24.20 13.80
CA GLU A 76 -1.34 -23.73 14.91
C GLU A 76 -1.76 -22.34 15.39
N PRO A 77 -3.06 -22.12 15.71
CA PRO A 77 -3.58 -20.76 15.98
C PRO A 77 -2.87 -20.08 17.16
N GLU A 78 -2.58 -20.83 18.24
CA GLU A 78 -1.97 -20.25 19.44
C GLU A 78 -0.48 -19.90 19.24
N GLU A 79 0.26 -20.73 18.51
CA GLU A 79 1.64 -20.41 18.17
C GLU A 79 1.67 -19.21 17.21
N TYR A 80 0.75 -19.14 16.25
CA TYR A 80 0.63 -18.01 15.34
C TYR A 80 0.24 -16.72 16.07
N ARG A 81 -0.68 -16.78 17.04
CA ARG A 81 -1.05 -15.67 17.94
C ARG A 81 0.17 -15.05 18.65
N LYS A 82 1.09 -15.90 19.15
CA LYS A 82 2.33 -15.44 19.80
C LYS A 82 3.20 -14.61 18.86
N LEU A 83 3.23 -14.97 17.57
CA LEU A 83 3.99 -14.22 16.57
C LEU A 83 3.40 -12.82 16.38
N PHE A 84 2.07 -12.67 16.37
CA PHE A 84 1.42 -11.37 16.28
C PHE A 84 1.65 -10.51 17.52
N ARG A 85 1.63 -11.08 18.73
CA ARG A 85 2.00 -10.34 19.93
C ARG A 85 3.41 -9.77 19.82
N ALA A 86 4.35 -10.54 19.30
CA ALA A 86 5.73 -10.07 19.10
C ALA A 86 5.84 -9.06 17.94
N LEU A 87 5.04 -9.20 16.87
CA LEU A 87 5.03 -8.24 15.75
C LEU A 87 4.48 -6.88 16.19
N PHE A 88 3.49 -6.86 17.06
CA PHE A 88 2.81 -5.64 17.52
C PHE A 88 3.42 -5.02 18.78
N ASP A 89 4.46 -5.63 19.35
CA ASP A 89 5.17 -5.08 20.51
C ASP A 89 6.05 -3.89 20.11
N GLU A 90 5.50 -2.69 20.20
CA GLU A 90 6.18 -1.45 19.82
C GLU A 90 7.36 -1.06 20.75
N SER A 91 7.60 -1.80 21.84
CA SER A 91 8.82 -1.62 22.65
C SER A 91 10.08 -2.14 21.97
N ILE A 92 9.92 -2.95 20.91
CA ILE A 92 11.00 -3.54 20.10
C ILE A 92 11.11 -2.80 18.77
N LEU A 93 12.33 -2.63 18.25
CA LEU A 93 12.57 -2.00 16.96
C LEU A 93 11.81 -2.74 15.84
N LEU A 94 11.20 -1.99 14.93
CA LEU A 94 10.38 -2.55 13.85
C LEU A 94 11.15 -3.58 13.00
N GLN A 95 12.42 -3.34 12.70
CA GLN A 95 13.26 -4.26 11.93
C GLN A 95 13.37 -5.62 12.64
N GLU A 96 13.64 -5.61 13.94
CA GLU A 96 13.75 -6.83 14.75
C GLU A 96 12.43 -7.60 14.82
N ARG A 97 11.30 -6.88 14.92
CA ARG A 97 9.95 -7.48 14.93
C ARG A 97 9.65 -8.18 13.62
N ILE A 98 9.97 -7.55 12.48
CA ILE A 98 9.75 -8.09 11.14
C ILE A 98 10.63 -9.33 10.92
N GLU A 99 11.91 -9.27 11.26
CA GLU A 99 12.84 -10.39 11.14
C GLU A 99 12.37 -11.59 11.98
N LYS A 100 12.08 -11.34 13.26
CA LYS A 100 11.58 -12.36 14.17
C LYS A 100 10.26 -12.98 13.69
N PHE A 101 9.33 -12.18 13.21
CA PHE A 101 8.06 -12.67 12.67
C PHE A 101 8.28 -13.57 11.44
N THR A 102 9.10 -13.11 10.50
CA THR A 102 9.40 -13.85 9.26
C THR A 102 10.07 -15.19 9.56
N ASP A 103 11.11 -15.19 10.40
CA ASP A 103 11.86 -16.41 10.76
C ASP A 103 11.01 -17.37 11.58
N SER A 104 10.18 -16.85 12.49
CA SER A 104 9.27 -17.66 13.28
C SER A 104 8.15 -18.28 12.43
N CYS A 105 7.58 -17.53 11.47
CA CYS A 105 6.63 -18.09 10.50
C CYS A 105 7.25 -19.21 9.69
N LYS A 106 8.48 -19.03 9.20
CA LYS A 106 9.20 -20.07 8.47
C LYS A 106 9.42 -21.31 9.33
N THR A 107 9.90 -21.14 10.54
CA THR A 107 10.13 -22.23 11.50
C THR A 107 8.85 -22.98 11.84
N LEU A 108 7.78 -22.26 12.12
CA LEU A 108 6.48 -22.83 12.44
C LEU A 108 5.91 -23.62 11.23
N TRP A 109 6.05 -23.05 10.03
CA TRP A 109 5.66 -23.71 8.79
C TRP A 109 6.42 -25.01 8.57
N ASP A 110 7.74 -24.96 8.56
CA ASP A 110 8.60 -26.12 8.28
C ASP A 110 8.40 -27.25 9.30
N ASN A 111 8.23 -26.91 10.58
CA ASN A 111 8.13 -27.90 11.67
C ASN A 111 6.72 -28.46 11.88
N LYS A 112 5.65 -27.68 11.60
CA LYS A 112 4.29 -28.05 12.04
C LYS A 112 3.28 -28.15 10.90
N ILE A 113 3.45 -27.37 9.83
CA ILE A 113 2.41 -27.21 8.81
C ILE A 113 2.76 -27.93 7.51
N LYS A 114 3.99 -27.80 7.05
CA LYS A 114 4.47 -28.33 5.76
C LYS A 114 4.17 -29.82 5.56
N ALA A 115 4.33 -30.64 6.59
CA ALA A 115 4.08 -32.08 6.52
C ALA A 115 2.59 -32.44 6.28
N LYS A 116 1.67 -31.48 6.41
CA LYS A 116 0.24 -31.67 6.15
C LYS A 116 -0.12 -31.54 4.66
N PHE A 117 0.85 -31.19 3.81
CA PHE A 117 0.65 -30.96 2.39
C PHE A 117 1.57 -31.82 1.54
N THR A 118 1.08 -32.29 0.39
CA THR A 118 1.81 -33.09 -0.59
C THR A 118 2.56 -32.26 -1.63
N THR A 119 2.23 -30.98 -1.74
CA THR A 119 2.83 -30.05 -2.70
C THR A 119 3.84 -29.14 -2.02
N HIS A 120 4.81 -28.63 -2.78
CA HIS A 120 5.75 -27.62 -2.29
C HIS A 120 5.02 -26.32 -1.95
N THR A 121 4.96 -26.05 -0.63
CA THR A 121 4.35 -24.85 -0.07
C THR A 121 5.37 -24.18 0.85
N SER A 122 5.20 -22.89 1.07
CA SER A 122 6.05 -22.08 1.96
C SER A 122 5.21 -21.22 2.89
N ALA A 123 5.83 -20.65 3.92
CA ALA A 123 5.19 -19.76 4.87
C ALA A 123 4.59 -18.48 4.22
N MET A 124 5.13 -18.07 3.06
CA MET A 124 4.67 -16.90 2.29
C MET A 124 4.60 -15.59 3.08
N CYS A 125 5.32 -15.49 4.22
CA CYS A 125 5.38 -14.29 5.06
C CYS A 125 6.49 -13.36 4.55
N ASP A 126 6.13 -12.43 3.71
CA ASP A 126 7.03 -11.38 3.20
C ASP A 126 6.66 -9.99 3.72
N GLU A 127 7.46 -9.00 3.36
CA GLU A 127 7.28 -7.60 3.76
C GLU A 127 5.94 -7.01 3.31
N ARG A 128 5.37 -7.49 2.19
CA ARG A 128 4.06 -7.05 1.69
C ARG A 128 2.94 -7.52 2.62
N LEU A 129 2.92 -8.80 2.98
CA LEU A 129 1.93 -9.36 3.89
C LEU A 129 2.05 -8.73 5.28
N ILE A 130 3.27 -8.59 5.80
CA ILE A 130 3.53 -7.98 7.12
C ILE A 130 3.03 -6.53 7.14
N SER A 131 3.21 -5.77 6.05
CA SER A 131 2.72 -4.40 5.97
C SER A 131 1.19 -4.30 6.07
N CYS A 132 0.45 -5.30 5.57
CA CYS A 132 -1.00 -5.34 5.72
C CYS A 132 -1.40 -5.51 7.19
N PHE A 133 -0.76 -6.42 7.92
CA PHE A 133 -1.02 -6.60 9.34
C PHE A 133 -0.69 -5.35 10.16
N LEU A 134 0.43 -4.70 9.88
CA LEU A 134 0.82 -3.47 10.56
C LEU A 134 -0.14 -2.31 10.24
N ALA A 135 -0.56 -2.15 8.98
CA ALA A 135 -1.49 -1.11 8.55
C ALA A 135 -2.88 -1.28 9.17
N PHE A 136 -3.37 -2.51 9.32
CA PHE A 136 -4.62 -2.78 10.02
C PHE A 136 -4.51 -2.59 11.53
N TYR A 137 -3.38 -3.00 12.11
CA TYR A 137 -3.16 -2.88 13.56
C TYR A 137 -3.03 -1.43 14.02
N ASN A 138 -2.22 -0.63 13.30
CA ASN A 138 -2.01 0.79 13.63
C ASN A 138 -1.85 1.64 12.36
N PRO A 139 -2.97 2.06 11.73
CA PRO A 139 -2.96 2.85 10.51
C PRO A 139 -2.41 4.27 10.69
N GLN A 140 -2.30 4.76 11.93
CA GLN A 140 -1.67 6.05 12.21
C GLN A 140 -0.15 6.02 12.04
N LYS A 141 0.44 4.83 12.05
CA LYS A 141 1.89 4.64 11.98
C LYS A 141 2.36 3.88 10.75
N TYR A 142 1.53 2.98 10.22
CA TYR A 142 1.90 2.05 9.16
C TYR A 142 0.94 2.11 7.97
N THR A 143 1.43 1.70 6.82
CA THR A 143 0.65 1.60 5.58
C THR A 143 1.07 0.40 4.75
N PHE A 144 0.37 0.17 3.65
CA PHE A 144 0.63 -0.92 2.72
C PHE A 144 1.93 -0.71 1.95
N TYR A 145 2.75 -1.76 1.88
CA TYR A 145 3.98 -1.79 1.10
C TYR A 145 3.78 -2.54 -0.21
N LYS A 146 4.27 -1.94 -1.31
CA LYS A 146 4.42 -2.60 -2.61
C LYS A 146 5.84 -2.37 -3.12
N ASN A 147 6.52 -3.45 -3.51
CA ASN A 147 7.93 -3.40 -3.91
C ASN A 147 8.22 -2.45 -5.08
N ASP A 148 7.29 -2.33 -6.04
CA ASP A 148 7.48 -1.46 -7.19
C ASP A 148 7.32 0.02 -6.82
N VAL A 149 6.34 0.35 -5.98
CA VAL A 149 6.17 1.69 -5.39
C VAL A 149 7.42 2.10 -4.62
N TYR A 150 7.95 1.22 -3.78
CA TYR A 150 9.20 1.46 -3.04
C TYR A 150 10.39 1.70 -3.96
N LYS A 151 10.57 0.86 -5.00
CA LYS A 151 11.68 1.02 -5.94
C LYS A 151 11.60 2.34 -6.70
N ASN A 152 10.40 2.72 -7.12
CA ASN A 152 10.18 3.96 -7.85
C ASN A 152 10.37 5.19 -6.95
N LEU A 153 9.97 5.11 -5.67
CA LEU A 153 10.29 6.14 -4.68
C LEU A 153 11.82 6.27 -4.48
N CYS A 154 12.53 5.15 -4.32
CA CYS A 154 13.98 5.17 -4.20
C CYS A 154 14.64 5.81 -5.45
N LYS A 155 14.14 5.50 -6.66
CA LYS A 155 14.63 6.10 -7.90
C LYS A 155 14.36 7.60 -7.96
N LEU A 156 13.16 8.02 -7.58
CA LEU A 156 12.76 9.43 -7.51
C LEU A 156 13.65 10.24 -6.59
N LEU A 157 13.98 9.67 -5.43
CA LEU A 157 14.83 10.31 -4.41
C LEU A 157 16.33 10.10 -4.63
N GLU A 158 16.73 9.38 -5.69
CA GLU A 158 18.13 8.99 -5.97
C GLU A 158 18.78 8.21 -4.82
N ILE A 159 17.98 7.43 -4.08
CA ILE A 159 18.40 6.63 -2.94
C ILE A 159 18.52 5.16 -3.36
N LYS A 160 19.60 4.49 -2.92
CA LYS A 160 19.79 3.07 -3.21
C LYS A 160 18.79 2.20 -2.43
N PRO A 161 18.00 1.33 -3.10
CA PRO A 161 17.11 0.40 -2.42
C PRO A 161 17.84 -0.55 -1.47
N ARG A 162 17.23 -0.88 -0.34
CA ARG A 162 17.74 -1.89 0.60
C ARG A 162 17.50 -3.32 0.08
N LYS A 163 18.22 -4.29 0.64
CA LYS A 163 18.01 -5.72 0.37
C LYS A 163 16.65 -6.20 0.92
N ALA A 164 16.17 -7.35 0.44
CA ALA A 164 14.98 -8.00 0.98
C ALA A 164 15.09 -8.21 2.50
N GLY A 165 13.99 -8.06 3.21
CA GLY A 165 13.92 -8.08 4.67
C GLY A 165 14.18 -6.73 5.35
N HIS A 166 14.67 -5.71 4.59
CA HIS A 166 14.93 -4.36 5.11
C HIS A 166 14.22 -3.27 4.30
N LYS A 167 13.41 -3.64 3.30
CA LYS A 167 12.76 -2.68 2.42
C LYS A 167 11.56 -2.03 3.09
N LEU A 168 10.79 -2.78 3.86
CA LEU A 168 9.59 -2.28 4.51
C LEU A 168 9.92 -1.17 5.52
N VAL A 169 10.90 -1.40 6.38
CA VAL A 169 11.34 -0.38 7.34
C VAL A 169 11.87 0.84 6.61
N HIS A 170 12.74 0.64 5.63
CA HIS A 170 13.28 1.73 4.83
C HIS A 170 12.18 2.49 4.06
N PHE A 171 11.14 1.80 3.59
CA PHE A 171 9.99 2.46 2.97
C PHE A 171 9.29 3.41 3.94
N TYR A 172 9.04 2.98 5.18
CA TYR A 172 8.45 3.85 6.20
C TYR A 172 9.36 5.03 6.57
N GLU A 173 10.67 4.80 6.68
CA GLU A 173 11.65 5.87 6.88
C GLU A 173 11.58 6.93 5.76
N LEU A 174 11.49 6.48 4.50
CA LEU A 174 11.36 7.38 3.36
C LEU A 174 10.03 8.14 3.33
N LEU A 175 8.93 7.50 3.74
CA LEU A 175 7.64 8.19 3.88
C LEU A 175 7.74 9.31 4.92
N GLU A 176 8.26 9.03 6.10
CA GLU A 176 8.38 10.00 7.20
C GLU A 176 9.35 11.13 6.87
N GLN A 177 10.46 10.82 6.22
CA GLN A 177 11.52 11.78 5.96
C GLN A 177 11.23 12.69 4.78
N TYR A 178 10.56 12.19 3.73
CA TYR A 178 10.42 12.91 2.47
C TYR A 178 8.97 13.11 2.05
N VAL A 179 8.13 12.08 2.05
CA VAL A 179 6.81 12.14 1.42
C VAL A 179 5.80 12.86 2.29
N ILE A 180 5.72 12.51 3.56
CA ILE A 180 4.77 13.11 4.50
C ILE A 180 5.03 14.61 4.71
N PRO A 181 6.28 15.08 4.83
CA PRO A 181 6.53 16.52 4.90
C PRO A 181 6.01 17.29 3.69
N GLU A 182 6.24 16.81 2.47
CA GLU A 182 5.73 17.48 1.24
C GLU A 182 4.19 17.51 1.20
N ILE A 183 3.53 16.43 1.66
CA ILE A 183 2.06 16.40 1.73
C ILE A 183 1.56 17.42 2.76
N LYS A 184 2.25 17.57 3.89
CA LYS A 184 1.86 18.49 4.96
C LYS A 184 1.91 19.97 4.55
N GLU A 185 2.70 20.31 3.54
CA GLU A 185 2.72 21.68 2.97
C GLU A 185 1.46 21.98 2.11
N GLU A 186 0.67 20.96 1.77
CA GLU A 186 -0.50 21.09 0.91
C GLU A 186 -1.79 20.93 1.74
N GLU A 187 -2.14 21.98 2.51
CA GLU A 187 -3.30 21.99 3.42
C GLU A 187 -4.62 21.67 2.70
N ASP A 188 -4.82 22.23 1.49
CA ASP A 188 -6.02 21.97 0.69
C ASP A 188 -6.17 20.50 0.31
N LEU A 189 -5.07 19.80 0.01
CA LEU A 189 -5.06 18.36 -0.25
C LEU A 189 -5.50 17.59 0.98
N ILE A 190 -4.91 17.91 2.13
CA ILE A 190 -5.23 17.24 3.40
C ILE A 190 -6.70 17.46 3.77
N SER A 191 -7.19 18.69 3.64
CA SER A 191 -8.59 19.03 3.92
C SER A 191 -9.52 18.24 3.01
N SER A 192 -9.28 18.26 1.70
CA SER A 192 -10.11 17.55 0.72
C SER A 192 -10.19 16.04 0.99
N ILE A 193 -9.05 15.39 1.32
CA ILE A 193 -9.03 13.97 1.67
C ILE A 193 -9.78 13.73 2.97
N ASN A 194 -9.52 14.52 4.01
CA ASN A 194 -10.14 14.33 5.32
C ASN A 194 -11.66 14.54 5.30
N ASP A 195 -12.15 15.48 4.51
CA ASP A 195 -13.59 15.73 4.34
C ASP A 195 -14.24 14.49 3.69
N GLU A 196 -13.66 13.98 2.61
CA GLU A 196 -14.18 12.78 1.93
C GLU A 196 -14.13 11.54 2.84
N LEU A 197 -13.06 11.35 3.61
CA LEU A 197 -12.95 10.24 4.56
C LEU A 197 -13.97 10.36 5.69
N THR A 198 -14.20 11.57 6.19
CA THR A 198 -15.18 11.84 7.25
C THR A 198 -16.60 11.55 6.75
N ASP A 199 -16.94 11.99 5.55
CA ASP A 199 -18.24 11.74 4.93
C ASP A 199 -18.52 10.25 4.73
N ASN A 200 -17.47 9.44 4.51
CA ASN A 200 -17.58 7.98 4.39
C ASN A 200 -17.43 7.23 5.74
N GLY A 201 -17.15 7.92 6.85
CA GLY A 201 -16.91 7.31 8.15
C GLY A 201 -15.59 6.52 8.23
N TYR A 202 -14.59 6.89 7.45
CA TYR A 202 -13.30 6.20 7.39
C TYR A 202 -12.23 6.87 8.25
N ILE A 203 -11.25 6.06 8.68
CA ILE A 203 -10.12 6.52 9.49
C ILE A 203 -9.20 7.40 8.66
N GLN A 204 -8.86 8.57 9.18
CA GLN A 204 -7.80 9.39 8.62
C GLN A 204 -6.44 8.76 8.96
N SER A 205 -5.54 8.70 7.97
CA SER A 205 -4.18 8.14 8.13
C SER A 205 -3.19 8.83 7.20
N MET A 206 -2.25 9.56 7.74
CA MET A 206 -1.21 10.22 6.96
C MET A 206 -0.28 9.21 6.24
N PRO A 207 0.13 8.08 6.84
CA PRO A 207 0.87 7.06 6.11
C PRO A 207 0.12 6.49 4.92
N LEU A 208 -1.20 6.30 5.03
CA LEU A 208 -2.01 5.80 3.93
C LEU A 208 -2.19 6.87 2.84
N THR A 209 -2.35 8.14 3.22
CA THR A 209 -2.32 9.27 2.28
C THR A 209 -1.02 9.30 1.49
N ALA A 210 0.12 9.17 2.17
CA ALA A 210 1.43 9.14 1.51
C ALA A 210 1.56 7.95 0.54
N GLN A 211 1.07 6.77 0.93
CA GLN A 211 1.05 5.60 0.06
C GLN A 211 0.12 5.81 -1.15
N THR A 212 -0.99 6.50 -0.98
CA THR A 212 -1.93 6.83 -2.07
C THR A 212 -1.30 7.77 -3.09
N VAL A 213 -0.62 8.84 -2.65
CA VAL A 213 0.17 9.73 -3.53
C VAL A 213 1.20 8.94 -4.34
N LEU A 214 1.95 8.06 -3.69
CA LEU A 214 2.95 7.23 -4.38
C LEU A 214 2.33 6.19 -5.31
N TRP A 215 1.16 5.67 -4.97
CA TRP A 215 0.42 4.77 -5.85
C TRP A 215 -0.06 5.49 -7.10
N TYR A 216 -0.56 6.71 -6.98
CA TYR A 216 -0.91 7.57 -8.10
C TYR A 216 0.31 7.81 -9.00
N TYR A 217 1.46 8.17 -8.44
CA TYR A 217 2.70 8.30 -9.20
C TYR A 217 3.04 7.02 -9.96
N ASN A 218 2.99 5.87 -9.30
CA ASN A 218 3.37 4.58 -9.88
C ASN A 218 2.37 4.07 -10.94
N SER A 219 1.08 4.30 -10.75
CA SER A 219 0.03 3.75 -11.61
C SER A 219 -0.39 4.67 -12.74
N ALA A 220 -0.32 5.97 -12.52
CA ALA A 220 -0.73 6.99 -13.46
C ALA A 220 0.47 7.64 -14.17
N LEU A 221 1.35 8.30 -13.40
CA LEU A 221 2.38 9.16 -13.99
C LEU A 221 3.53 8.40 -14.65
N LEU A 222 3.99 7.27 -14.06
CA LEU A 222 5.11 6.49 -14.63
C LEU A 222 4.72 5.66 -15.85
N LYS A 223 3.45 5.44 -16.12
CA LYS A 223 3.01 4.71 -17.32
C LYS A 223 3.01 5.57 -18.57
N ILE A 224 3.18 6.87 -18.40
CA ILE A 224 3.20 7.82 -19.47
C ILE A 224 4.66 8.05 -19.87
N THR A 225 5.12 7.40 -20.92
CA THR A 225 6.45 7.63 -21.50
C THR A 225 6.38 8.72 -22.57
N ASP A 226 7.53 9.35 -22.89
CA ASP A 226 7.59 10.32 -24.00
C ASP A 226 7.16 9.71 -25.35
N THR A 227 7.30 8.39 -25.51
CA THR A 227 6.87 7.65 -26.69
C THR A 227 5.35 7.48 -26.69
N ASP A 228 4.75 7.12 -25.53
CA ASP A 228 3.30 7.02 -25.37
C ASP A 228 2.63 8.36 -25.54
N TYR A 229 3.26 9.44 -25.09
CA TYR A 229 2.76 10.79 -25.30
C TYR A 229 2.63 11.14 -26.78
N LYS A 230 3.63 10.80 -27.60
CA LYS A 230 3.58 11.02 -29.05
C LYS A 230 2.58 10.11 -29.77
N VAL A 231 2.47 8.86 -29.34
CA VAL A 231 1.49 7.89 -29.87
C VAL A 231 0.07 8.34 -29.49
N ILE A 232 -0.15 8.73 -28.24
CA ILE A 232 -1.43 9.23 -27.75
C ILE A 232 -1.83 10.54 -28.46
N GLU A 233 -0.90 11.45 -28.67
CA GLU A 233 -1.14 12.70 -29.42
C GLU A 233 -1.56 12.43 -30.89
N ASN A 234 -0.99 11.40 -31.51
CA ASN A 234 -1.35 10.96 -32.86
C ASN A 234 -2.66 10.15 -32.91
N GLU A 235 -2.90 9.24 -31.95
CA GLU A 235 -4.12 8.43 -31.87
C GLU A 235 -5.34 9.26 -31.46
N LEU A 236 -5.18 10.33 -30.70
CA LEU A 236 -6.27 11.27 -30.38
C LEU A 236 -6.81 12.00 -31.60
N VAL A 237 -6.01 12.14 -32.65
CA VAL A 237 -6.45 12.66 -33.94
C VAL A 237 -7.30 11.62 -34.68
N GLU A 238 -7.11 10.33 -34.43
CA GLU A 238 -7.76 9.24 -35.17
C GLU A 238 -8.89 8.53 -34.42
N THR A 239 -8.93 8.50 -33.08
CA THR A 239 -9.93 7.75 -32.32
C THR A 239 -10.94 8.61 -31.59
N LYS A 240 -12.06 8.90 -32.27
CA LYS A 240 -13.24 9.53 -31.68
C LYS A 240 -14.20 8.54 -30.96
N THR A 241 -13.79 7.31 -30.67
CA THR A 241 -14.72 6.30 -30.13
C THR A 241 -14.08 5.41 -29.06
N SER A 242 -14.81 5.27 -27.97
CA SER A 242 -14.77 4.27 -26.87
C SER A 242 -13.42 4.12 -26.10
N ASN A 243 -13.38 4.56 -24.92
CA ASN A 243 -12.33 4.62 -23.86
C ASN A 243 -11.61 5.97 -23.75
N SER A 244 -12.14 7.01 -24.36
CA SER A 244 -11.51 8.33 -24.43
C SER A 244 -11.41 9.07 -23.10
N MET A 245 -12.25 8.73 -22.12
CA MET A 245 -12.32 9.52 -20.86
C MET A 245 -11.06 9.33 -19.98
N MET A 246 -10.54 8.13 -19.91
CA MET A 246 -9.34 7.84 -19.11
C MET A 246 -8.08 8.42 -19.75
N TYR A 247 -7.93 8.25 -21.06
CA TYR A 247 -6.86 8.87 -21.85
C TYR A 247 -6.90 10.39 -21.81
N GLN A 248 -8.09 10.98 -21.94
CA GLN A 248 -8.25 12.42 -21.89
C GLN A 248 -7.86 12.99 -20.51
N LYS A 249 -8.24 12.33 -19.42
CA LYS A 249 -7.79 12.71 -18.07
C LYS A 249 -6.27 12.70 -17.93
N TYR A 250 -5.58 11.68 -18.46
CA TYR A 250 -4.12 11.61 -18.42
C TYR A 250 -3.46 12.69 -19.28
N ILE A 251 -4.04 13.05 -20.42
CA ILE A 251 -3.53 14.12 -21.27
C ILE A 251 -3.72 15.49 -20.64
N ASP A 252 -4.84 15.73 -19.97
CA ASP A 252 -5.09 17.00 -19.30
C ASP A 252 -4.11 17.16 -18.12
N LEU A 253 -3.85 16.10 -17.36
CA LEU A 253 -2.82 16.08 -16.31
C LEU A 253 -1.40 16.30 -16.86
N LEU A 254 -1.09 15.77 -18.05
CA LEU A 254 0.20 15.99 -18.72
C LEU A 254 0.35 17.42 -19.23
N LYS A 255 -0.71 18.04 -19.74
CA LYS A 255 -0.70 19.45 -20.15
C LYS A 255 -0.48 20.35 -18.95
N GLU A 256 -1.13 20.05 -17.83
CA GLU A 256 -0.91 20.78 -16.57
C GLU A 256 0.53 20.58 -16.06
N SER A 257 1.09 19.35 -16.12
CA SER A 257 2.48 19.10 -15.71
C SER A 257 3.51 19.82 -16.59
N LYS A 258 3.26 19.96 -17.90
CA LYS A 258 4.13 20.77 -18.79
C LYS A 258 4.08 22.25 -18.47
N ASN A 259 2.94 22.77 -18.04
CA ASN A 259 2.81 24.18 -17.65
C ASN A 259 3.46 24.47 -16.28
N LEU A 260 3.75 23.44 -15.47
CA LEU A 260 4.48 23.54 -14.20
C LEU A 260 6.02 23.46 -14.37
N VAL A 261 6.51 23.02 -15.53
CA VAL A 261 7.94 22.84 -15.84
C VAL A 261 8.51 24.02 -16.67
N LEU A 262 7.68 24.95 -17.11
CA LEU A 262 8.06 26.22 -17.76
C LEU A 262 7.90 27.39 -16.77
#